data_d19b797d9efb039373bffc2adce1d420
#
_entry.id   d19b797d9efb039373bffc2adce1d420
#
_cell.length_a   1.000
_cell.length_b   1.000
_cell.length_c   1.000
_cell.angle_alpha   90.00
_cell.angle_beta   90.00
_cell.angle_gamma   90.00
#
_symmetry.space_group_name_H-M   'P 1'
#
loop_
_entity.id
_entity.type
_entity.pdbx_description
1 polymer ?
#
loop_
_entity_poly.entity_id
_entity_poly.type
_entity_poly.pdbx_seq_one_letter_code
_entity_poly.pdbx_strand_id
1 'polypeptide(L)'
;KLSIGPQSVGHELIDKAKIFGGDILTASDVAVSFGRCKIGTSQAPEITNKNEIINLMDQMVEDKIVRARTSSQKIPILAVGGGSIMLNNEIDGLKVIRPPHNDLANAVGAAIAQVSGQVSKVVLIDDKVDRESAIKEVTDEAITLAIKRNANPDSINVLSVSDMPLSYLPGNNLLINVTVVGDLKWSTNN
;
A
#
# COMPACT_ATOMS: atom_id res chain seq x y z
N LYS A 1 19.83 19.01 4.78
CA LYS A 1 19.47 17.60 4.59
C LYS A 1 20.73 16.76 4.69
N LEU A 2 20.95 16.04 5.78
CA LEU A 2 22.10 15.13 5.88
C LEU A 2 21.91 14.00 4.86
N SER A 3 22.84 13.89 3.92
CA SER A 3 22.94 12.73 3.03
C SER A 3 23.77 11.66 3.74
N ILE A 4 23.24 10.46 3.87
CA ILE A 4 23.96 9.31 4.44
C ILE A 4 24.83 8.57 3.43
N GLY A 5 24.94 9.09 2.20
CA GLY A 5 25.73 8.52 1.11
C GLY A 5 24.87 7.87 0.01
N PRO A 6 24.07 6.81 0.26
CA PRO A 6 23.21 6.22 -0.76
C PRO A 6 22.18 7.20 -1.32
N GLN A 7 21.99 7.16 -2.64
CA GLN A 7 21.04 8.01 -3.35
C GLN A 7 19.87 7.17 -3.86
N SER A 8 18.69 7.78 -3.98
CA SER A 8 17.54 7.18 -4.64
C SER A 8 17.56 7.54 -6.12
N VAL A 9 17.56 6.54 -6.97
CA VAL A 9 17.58 6.68 -8.45
C VAL A 9 16.29 6.19 -9.10
N GLY A 10 15.33 5.71 -8.30
CA GLY A 10 14.02 5.26 -8.76
C GLY A 10 14.11 4.16 -9.82
N HIS A 11 13.44 4.34 -10.95
CA HIS A 11 13.40 3.38 -12.05
C HIS A 11 14.74 3.24 -12.80
N GLU A 12 15.67 4.16 -12.63
CA GLU A 12 17.01 4.13 -13.25
C GLU A 12 18.02 3.27 -12.46
N LEU A 13 17.53 2.41 -11.54
CA LEU A 13 18.41 1.60 -10.67
C LEU A 13 19.39 0.75 -11.47
N ILE A 14 18.93 0.12 -12.56
CA ILE A 14 19.73 -0.78 -13.39
C ILE A 14 20.84 -0.01 -14.11
N ASP A 15 20.58 1.22 -14.51
CA ASP A 15 21.53 2.02 -15.27
C ASP A 15 22.54 2.76 -14.38
N LYS A 16 22.13 3.13 -13.15
CA LYS A 16 22.89 4.04 -12.30
C LYS A 16 23.54 3.41 -11.08
N ALA A 17 23.02 2.29 -10.57
CA ALA A 17 23.56 1.70 -9.35
C ALA A 17 24.89 0.97 -9.60
N LYS A 18 25.80 1.05 -8.64
CA LYS A 18 27.14 0.42 -8.72
C LYS A 18 27.07 -1.10 -8.91
N ILE A 19 26.07 -1.77 -8.32
CA ILE A 19 25.89 -3.22 -8.44
C ILE A 19 25.57 -3.65 -9.88
N PHE A 20 25.10 -2.75 -10.72
CA PHE A 20 24.85 -2.98 -12.14
C PHE A 20 25.91 -2.33 -13.05
N GLY A 21 26.99 -1.76 -12.47
CA GLY A 21 28.08 -1.13 -13.22
C GLY A 21 27.97 0.38 -13.36
N GLY A 22 26.97 1.00 -12.74
CA GLY A 22 26.85 2.46 -12.66
C GLY A 22 27.83 3.08 -11.64
N ASP A 23 27.72 4.37 -11.44
CA ASP A 23 28.61 5.18 -10.59
C ASP A 23 27.94 5.68 -9.30
N ILE A 24 26.62 5.55 -9.17
CA ILE A 24 25.85 6.05 -8.03
C ILE A 24 25.74 4.98 -6.96
N LEU A 25 26.14 5.31 -5.73
CA LEU A 25 25.90 4.47 -4.56
C LEU A 25 24.42 4.53 -4.19
N THR A 26 23.74 3.36 -4.18
CA THR A 26 22.34 3.23 -3.82
C THR A 26 22.16 2.37 -2.57
N ALA A 27 20.95 2.39 -2.01
CA ALA A 27 20.57 1.51 -0.89
C ALA A 27 20.70 0.03 -1.26
N SER A 28 20.44 -0.33 -2.51
CA SER A 28 20.61 -1.70 -3.03
C SER A 28 22.07 -2.15 -3.00
N ASP A 29 23.01 -1.26 -3.34
CA ASP A 29 24.45 -1.55 -3.27
C ASP A 29 24.87 -1.88 -1.83
N VAL A 30 24.36 -1.10 -0.87
CA VAL A 30 24.60 -1.35 0.56
C VAL A 30 24.03 -2.70 0.99
N ALA A 31 22.79 -3.03 0.61
CA ALA A 31 22.17 -4.30 0.93
C ALA A 31 22.96 -5.50 0.38
N VAL A 32 23.42 -5.41 -0.86
CA VAL A 32 24.26 -6.46 -1.48
C VAL A 32 25.61 -6.59 -0.76
N SER A 33 26.29 -5.49 -0.43
CA SER A 33 27.60 -5.52 0.23
C SER A 33 27.53 -6.07 1.67
N PHE A 34 26.34 -6.12 2.28
CA PHE A 34 26.05 -6.79 3.55
C PHE A 34 25.45 -8.19 3.40
N GLY A 35 25.35 -8.71 2.17
CA GLY A 35 24.78 -10.04 1.91
C GLY A 35 23.28 -10.18 2.20
N ARG A 36 22.54 -9.06 2.32
CA ARG A 36 21.08 -9.09 2.58
C ARG A 36 20.28 -9.58 1.38
N CYS A 37 20.82 -9.41 0.18
CA CYS A 37 20.23 -9.89 -1.07
C CYS A 37 21.32 -10.17 -2.11
N LYS A 38 20.92 -10.87 -3.17
CA LYS A 38 21.75 -11.12 -4.37
C LYS A 38 21.00 -10.55 -5.57
N ILE A 39 21.45 -9.40 -6.05
CA ILE A 39 20.95 -8.74 -7.26
C ILE A 39 22.15 -8.22 -8.08
N GLY A 40 21.92 -8.03 -9.37
CA GLY A 40 22.99 -7.59 -10.27
C GLY A 40 23.95 -8.72 -10.67
N THR A 41 24.90 -8.39 -11.52
CA THR A 41 25.87 -9.33 -12.11
C THR A 41 27.30 -9.09 -11.61
N SER A 42 27.54 -7.99 -10.93
CA SER A 42 28.86 -7.55 -10.48
C SER A 42 29.18 -8.01 -9.07
N GLN A 43 30.45 -7.99 -8.71
CA GLN A 43 30.88 -8.14 -7.32
C GLN A 43 30.27 -7.02 -6.47
N ALA A 44 30.03 -7.33 -5.19
CA ALA A 44 29.54 -6.33 -4.26
C ALA A 44 30.46 -5.10 -4.26
N PRO A 45 29.94 -3.87 -4.43
CA PRO A 45 30.77 -2.69 -4.51
C PRO A 45 31.50 -2.43 -3.19
N GLU A 46 32.75 -1.95 -3.28
CA GLU A 46 33.43 -1.43 -2.12
C GLU A 46 32.80 -0.13 -1.66
N ILE A 47 32.43 -0.07 -0.40
CA ILE A 47 31.76 1.08 0.21
C ILE A 47 32.57 1.56 1.40
N THR A 48 33.06 2.77 1.33
CA THR A 48 33.69 3.43 2.48
C THR A 48 32.67 3.65 3.56
N ASN A 49 33.05 3.38 4.83
CA ASN A 49 32.17 3.53 6.00
C ASN A 49 30.86 2.70 5.93
N LYS A 50 30.90 1.54 5.24
CA LYS A 50 29.69 0.72 5.03
C LYS A 50 28.96 0.37 6.34
N ASN A 51 29.68 0.12 7.44
CA ASN A 51 29.08 -0.23 8.73
C ASN A 51 28.29 0.96 9.33
N GLU A 52 28.82 2.17 9.20
CA GLU A 52 28.14 3.37 9.67
C GLU A 52 26.86 3.63 8.85
N ILE A 53 26.98 3.50 7.53
CA ILE A 53 25.84 3.68 6.62
C ILE A 53 24.73 2.68 6.93
N ILE A 54 25.04 1.39 7.05
CA ILE A 54 24.02 0.37 7.31
C ILE A 54 23.36 0.56 8.67
N ASN A 55 24.13 0.88 9.72
CA ASN A 55 23.58 1.13 11.05
C ASN A 55 22.60 2.32 11.04
N LEU A 56 22.97 3.40 10.32
CA LEU A 56 22.09 4.56 10.21
C LEU A 56 20.81 4.25 9.42
N MET A 57 20.93 3.46 8.33
CA MET A 57 19.78 3.00 7.56
C MET A 57 18.85 2.11 8.42
N ASP A 58 19.42 1.19 9.19
CA ASP A 58 18.67 0.32 10.09
C ASP A 58 17.94 1.12 11.17
N GLN A 59 18.59 2.09 11.81
CA GLN A 59 17.95 2.99 12.76
C GLN A 59 16.81 3.79 12.15
N MET A 60 17.01 4.33 10.93
CA MET A 60 15.95 5.07 10.24
C MET A 60 14.72 4.21 9.95
N VAL A 61 14.91 2.93 9.60
CA VAL A 61 13.81 1.99 9.36
C VAL A 61 13.12 1.62 10.66
N GLU A 62 13.90 1.26 11.68
CA GLU A 62 13.39 0.92 13.02
C GLU A 62 12.55 2.04 13.61
N ASP A 63 13.03 3.27 13.60
CA ASP A 63 12.30 4.46 14.05
C ASP A 63 10.95 4.61 13.35
N LYS A 64 10.89 4.35 12.04
CA LYS A 64 9.63 4.45 11.27
C LYS A 64 8.66 3.34 11.62
N ILE A 65 9.15 2.11 11.77
CA ILE A 65 8.33 0.96 12.15
C ILE A 65 7.75 1.15 13.56
N VAL A 66 8.60 1.55 14.52
CA VAL A 66 8.16 1.81 15.90
C VAL A 66 7.08 2.89 15.95
N ARG A 67 7.26 4.00 15.22
CA ARG A 67 6.25 5.08 15.14
C ARG A 67 4.97 4.68 14.43
N ALA A 68 5.02 3.77 13.47
CA ALA A 68 3.84 3.30 12.73
C ALA A 68 3.01 2.27 13.52
N ARG A 69 3.56 1.71 14.60
CA ARG A 69 2.83 0.74 15.42
C ARG A 69 1.69 1.41 16.18
N THR A 70 0.51 0.85 16.08
CA THR A 70 -0.70 1.30 16.80
C THR A 70 -0.98 0.50 18.08
N SER A 71 -0.19 -0.55 18.34
CA SER A 71 -0.37 -1.46 19.47
C SER A 71 0.98 -1.89 20.05
N SER A 72 1.03 -2.16 21.35
CA SER A 72 2.19 -2.73 22.05
C SER A 72 2.31 -4.26 21.85
N GLN A 73 1.36 -4.90 21.19
CA GLN A 73 1.43 -6.34 20.91
C GLN A 73 2.64 -6.66 20.03
N LYS A 74 3.30 -7.77 20.35
CA LYS A 74 4.44 -8.29 19.56
C LYS A 74 3.93 -9.03 18.31
N ILE A 75 3.52 -8.25 17.31
CA ILE A 75 3.07 -8.78 16.01
C ILE A 75 4.29 -8.82 15.07
N PRO A 76 4.51 -9.92 14.33
CA PRO A 76 5.61 -10.00 13.38
C PRO A 76 5.44 -8.97 12.24
N ILE A 77 6.59 -8.53 11.70
CA ILE A 77 6.62 -7.60 10.56
C ILE A 77 6.61 -8.40 9.27
N LEU A 78 5.63 -8.15 8.41
CA LEU A 78 5.63 -8.70 7.04
C LEU A 78 6.41 -7.76 6.11
N ALA A 79 7.53 -8.27 5.59
CA ALA A 79 8.36 -7.53 4.64
C ALA A 79 7.97 -7.89 3.21
N VAL A 80 7.41 -6.92 2.46
CA VAL A 80 6.97 -7.09 1.08
C VAL A 80 7.48 -5.97 0.18
N GLY A 81 7.54 -6.23 -1.12
CA GLY A 81 8.06 -5.30 -2.12
C GLY A 81 9.58 -5.24 -2.18
N GLY A 82 10.10 -4.51 -3.17
CA GLY A 82 11.55 -4.41 -3.43
C GLY A 82 12.38 -3.87 -2.26
N GLY A 83 11.79 -3.03 -1.39
CA GLY A 83 12.44 -2.50 -0.20
C GLY A 83 12.67 -3.52 0.92
N SER A 84 12.06 -4.70 0.85
CA SER A 84 12.21 -5.77 1.87
C SER A 84 13.66 -6.24 2.07
N ILE A 85 14.50 -6.09 1.05
CA ILE A 85 15.94 -6.39 1.09
C ILE A 85 16.73 -5.52 2.09
N MET A 86 16.20 -4.35 2.44
CA MET A 86 16.84 -3.43 3.37
C MET A 86 16.63 -3.81 4.83
N LEU A 87 15.65 -4.67 5.13
CA LEU A 87 15.28 -4.99 6.49
C LEU A 87 16.19 -6.06 7.11
N ASN A 88 16.47 -5.93 8.40
CA ASN A 88 17.05 -7.01 9.21
C ASN A 88 16.00 -8.12 9.41
N ASN A 89 16.45 -9.28 9.93
CA ASN A 89 15.55 -10.40 10.27
C ASN A 89 14.76 -10.15 11.56
N GLU A 90 15.20 -9.17 12.35
CA GLU A 90 14.56 -8.72 13.58
C GLU A 90 14.68 -7.21 13.70
N ILE A 91 13.63 -6.52 14.13
CA ILE A 91 13.55 -5.09 14.33
C ILE A 91 12.75 -4.82 15.61
N ASP A 92 13.34 -4.12 16.57
CA ASP A 92 12.71 -3.82 17.89
C ASP A 92 12.15 -5.09 18.57
N GLY A 93 12.90 -6.21 18.53
CA GLY A 93 12.49 -7.50 19.10
C GLY A 93 11.33 -8.17 18.35
N LEU A 94 10.99 -7.69 17.15
CA LEU A 94 9.94 -8.25 16.30
C LEU A 94 10.55 -9.01 15.12
N LYS A 95 10.09 -10.25 14.93
CA LYS A 95 10.52 -11.07 13.79
C LYS A 95 10.05 -10.47 12.48
N VAL A 96 10.96 -10.35 11.51
CA VAL A 96 10.65 -9.97 10.14
C VAL A 96 10.42 -11.22 9.28
N ILE A 97 9.24 -11.37 8.75
CA ILE A 97 8.82 -12.49 7.90
C ILE A 97 8.78 -12.00 6.44
N ARG A 98 9.45 -12.75 5.56
CA ARG A 98 9.41 -12.55 4.12
C ARG A 98 8.63 -13.71 3.51
N PRO A 99 7.35 -13.52 3.15
CA PRO A 99 6.56 -14.57 2.51
C PRO A 99 7.13 -14.91 1.12
N PRO A 100 6.81 -16.08 0.56
CA PRO A 100 7.13 -16.39 -0.83
C PRO A 100 6.63 -15.28 -1.75
N HIS A 101 7.42 -14.93 -2.78
CA HIS A 101 7.10 -13.86 -3.73
C HIS A 101 6.89 -12.48 -3.11
N ASN A 102 7.50 -12.21 -1.97
CA ASN A 102 7.39 -10.91 -1.28
C ASN A 102 7.88 -9.73 -2.15
N ASP A 103 8.80 -9.96 -3.07
CA ASP A 103 9.32 -9.01 -4.05
C ASP A 103 8.27 -8.62 -5.11
N LEU A 104 7.34 -9.53 -5.42
CA LEU A 104 6.25 -9.33 -6.39
C LEU A 104 4.94 -8.87 -5.76
N ALA A 105 4.91 -8.62 -4.47
CA ALA A 105 3.66 -8.32 -3.74
C ALA A 105 2.86 -7.16 -4.34
N ASN A 106 3.53 -6.11 -4.85
CA ASN A 106 2.85 -4.99 -5.50
C ASN A 106 2.19 -5.41 -6.82
N ALA A 107 2.86 -6.26 -7.63
CA ALA A 107 2.31 -6.75 -8.88
C ALA A 107 1.14 -7.71 -8.64
N VAL A 108 1.27 -8.60 -7.65
CA VAL A 108 0.19 -9.50 -7.23
C VAL A 108 -1.00 -8.70 -6.71
N GLY A 109 -0.74 -7.72 -5.82
CA GLY A 109 -1.78 -6.83 -5.29
C GLY A 109 -2.51 -6.06 -6.40
N ALA A 110 -1.78 -5.58 -7.41
CA ALA A 110 -2.38 -4.90 -8.55
C ALA A 110 -3.22 -5.86 -9.43
N ALA A 111 -2.75 -7.10 -9.60
CA ALA A 111 -3.45 -8.11 -10.41
C ALA A 111 -4.77 -8.59 -9.78
N ILE A 112 -4.85 -8.61 -8.44
CA ILE A 112 -6.06 -9.01 -7.69
C ILE A 112 -6.84 -7.82 -7.14
N ALA A 113 -6.41 -6.58 -7.45
CA ALA A 113 -7.07 -5.38 -6.95
C ALA A 113 -8.50 -5.30 -7.48
N GLN A 114 -9.42 -5.11 -6.56
CA GLN A 114 -10.81 -4.86 -6.89
C GLN A 114 -11.04 -3.37 -7.18
N VAL A 115 -11.96 -3.10 -8.06
CA VAL A 115 -12.44 -1.75 -8.33
C VAL A 115 -13.50 -1.39 -7.30
N SER A 116 -13.36 -0.24 -6.66
CA SER A 116 -14.34 0.23 -5.67
C SER A 116 -15.17 1.41 -6.15
N GLY A 117 -16.45 1.42 -5.76
CA GLY A 117 -17.31 2.58 -5.78
C GLY A 117 -17.65 2.99 -4.34
N GLN A 118 -17.34 4.22 -3.97
CA GLN A 118 -17.66 4.75 -2.65
C GLN A 118 -18.46 6.03 -2.80
N VAL A 119 -19.61 6.08 -2.13
CA VAL A 119 -20.50 7.26 -2.08
C VAL A 119 -20.78 7.60 -0.62
N SER A 120 -20.69 8.88 -0.31
CA SER A 120 -21.09 9.47 0.97
C SER A 120 -22.09 10.57 0.67
N LYS A 121 -23.32 10.44 1.17
CA LYS A 121 -24.42 11.36 0.83
C LYS A 121 -25.24 11.69 2.05
N VAL A 122 -25.62 12.94 2.21
CA VAL A 122 -26.61 13.35 3.21
C VAL A 122 -27.98 13.33 2.55
N VAL A 123 -28.91 12.59 3.12
CA VAL A 123 -30.29 12.43 2.62
C VAL A 123 -31.26 12.84 3.71
N LEU A 124 -32.24 13.67 3.34
CA LEU A 124 -33.36 14.01 4.22
C LEU A 124 -34.40 12.89 4.15
N ILE A 125 -34.71 12.33 5.30
CA ILE A 125 -35.76 11.31 5.46
C ILE A 125 -37.08 12.01 5.79
N ASP A 126 -38.08 11.80 4.98
CA ASP A 126 -39.41 12.38 5.09
C ASP A 126 -40.51 11.38 4.70
N ASP A 127 -41.75 11.81 4.55
CA ASP A 127 -42.90 10.98 4.17
C ASP A 127 -42.77 10.34 2.78
N LYS A 128 -41.84 10.84 1.93
CA LYS A 128 -41.62 10.38 0.55
C LYS A 128 -40.37 9.50 0.42
N VAL A 129 -39.39 9.71 1.27
CA VAL A 129 -38.09 9.02 1.24
C VAL A 129 -37.88 8.39 2.60
N ASP A 130 -38.07 7.11 2.69
CA ASP A 130 -37.72 6.32 3.88
C ASP A 130 -36.23 5.94 3.90
N ARG A 131 -35.76 5.46 5.04
CA ARG A 131 -34.37 5.09 5.26
C ARG A 131 -33.90 3.99 4.30
N GLU A 132 -34.72 2.98 4.01
CA GLU A 132 -34.35 1.86 3.15
C GLU A 132 -34.21 2.30 1.69
N SER A 133 -35.15 3.11 1.21
CA SER A 133 -35.11 3.71 -0.13
C SER A 133 -33.87 4.61 -0.30
N ALA A 134 -33.54 5.42 0.72
CA ALA A 134 -32.35 6.26 0.70
C ALA A 134 -31.05 5.44 0.63
N ILE A 135 -30.93 4.37 1.43
CA ILE A 135 -29.77 3.48 1.39
C ILE A 135 -29.66 2.80 0.04
N LYS A 136 -30.78 2.36 -0.53
CA LYS A 136 -30.80 1.74 -1.86
C LYS A 136 -30.34 2.70 -2.94
N GLU A 137 -30.82 3.94 -2.95
CA GLU A 137 -30.41 4.97 -3.92
C GLU A 137 -28.89 5.20 -3.85
N VAL A 138 -28.33 5.38 -2.66
CA VAL A 138 -26.88 5.59 -2.47
C VAL A 138 -26.09 4.35 -2.89
N THR A 139 -26.65 3.15 -2.67
CA THR A 139 -26.02 1.90 -3.11
C THR A 139 -25.99 1.80 -4.64
N ASP A 140 -27.06 2.15 -5.32
CA ASP A 140 -27.14 2.15 -6.78
C ASP A 140 -26.18 3.18 -7.38
N GLU A 141 -26.02 4.35 -6.73
CA GLU A 141 -24.99 5.32 -7.09
C GLU A 141 -23.57 4.76 -6.96
N ALA A 142 -23.28 4.06 -5.85
CA ALA A 142 -21.97 3.45 -5.62
C ALA A 142 -21.67 2.35 -6.65
N ILE A 143 -22.64 1.52 -7.00
CA ILE A 143 -22.54 0.51 -8.07
C ILE A 143 -22.24 1.18 -9.41
N THR A 144 -23.00 2.23 -9.74
CA THR A 144 -22.78 2.99 -10.97
C THR A 144 -21.37 3.58 -11.04
N LEU A 145 -20.85 4.07 -9.92
CA LEU A 145 -19.50 4.60 -9.83
C LEU A 145 -18.44 3.51 -10.02
N ALA A 146 -18.62 2.32 -9.45
CA ALA A 146 -17.73 1.18 -9.63
C ALA A 146 -17.69 0.74 -11.11
N ILE A 147 -18.86 0.66 -11.78
CA ILE A 147 -18.96 0.32 -13.20
C ILE A 147 -18.25 1.37 -14.08
N LYS A 148 -18.40 2.66 -13.79
CA LYS A 148 -17.67 3.74 -14.48
C LYS A 148 -16.14 3.62 -14.32
N ARG A 149 -15.70 3.05 -13.21
CA ARG A 149 -14.29 2.75 -12.95
C ARG A 149 -13.83 1.41 -13.49
N ASN A 150 -14.62 0.81 -14.34
CA ASN A 150 -14.33 -0.46 -15.02
C ASN A 150 -14.46 -1.71 -14.15
N ALA A 151 -15.33 -1.70 -13.14
CA ALA A 151 -15.72 -2.92 -12.43
C ALA A 151 -16.59 -3.81 -13.33
N ASN A 152 -16.41 -5.13 -13.25
CA ASN A 152 -17.32 -6.09 -13.86
C ASN A 152 -18.66 -6.08 -13.10
N PRO A 153 -19.79 -5.71 -13.75
CA PRO A 153 -21.09 -5.61 -13.08
C PRO A 153 -21.51 -6.89 -12.35
N ASP A 154 -21.18 -8.06 -12.90
CA ASP A 154 -21.60 -9.35 -12.35
C ASP A 154 -20.84 -9.75 -11.07
N SER A 155 -19.73 -9.05 -10.77
CA SER A 155 -18.88 -9.31 -9.60
C SER A 155 -19.07 -8.29 -8.49
N ILE A 156 -19.93 -7.28 -8.67
CA ILE A 156 -20.07 -6.20 -7.69
C ILE A 156 -20.79 -6.70 -6.45
N ASN A 157 -20.15 -6.48 -5.30
CA ASN A 157 -20.69 -6.78 -3.98
C ASN A 157 -20.64 -5.55 -3.08
N VAL A 158 -21.62 -5.41 -2.19
CA VAL A 158 -21.62 -4.38 -1.16
C VAL A 158 -20.65 -4.78 -0.06
N LEU A 159 -19.60 -4.00 0.12
CA LEU A 159 -18.57 -4.23 1.14
C LEU A 159 -19.01 -3.66 2.50
N SER A 160 -19.57 -2.45 2.50
CA SER A 160 -20.05 -1.81 3.73
C SER A 160 -21.17 -0.82 3.44
N VAL A 161 -22.12 -0.75 4.37
CA VAL A 161 -23.16 0.28 4.46
C VAL A 161 -23.15 0.80 5.88
N SER A 162 -23.07 2.12 6.03
CA SER A 162 -23.28 2.76 7.33
C SER A 162 -24.14 4.01 7.15
N ASP A 163 -25.03 4.23 8.11
CA ASP A 163 -25.82 5.44 8.18
C ASP A 163 -25.74 6.05 9.58
N MET A 164 -25.72 7.36 9.64
CA MET A 164 -25.61 8.11 10.89
C MET A 164 -26.54 9.32 10.85
N PRO A 165 -27.40 9.51 11.86
CA PRO A 165 -28.24 10.70 11.96
C PRO A 165 -27.41 11.96 12.25
N LEU A 166 -27.71 13.04 11.53
CA LEU A 166 -27.04 14.34 11.68
C LEU A 166 -27.90 15.28 12.52
N SER A 167 -27.78 15.20 13.83
CA SER A 167 -28.62 15.96 14.79
C SER A 167 -28.42 17.48 14.72
N TYR A 168 -27.37 17.97 14.07
CA TYR A 168 -27.07 19.41 13.93
C TYR A 168 -27.73 20.04 12.68
N LEU A 169 -28.33 19.24 11.81
CA LEU A 169 -29.09 19.73 10.65
C LEU A 169 -30.58 19.74 10.96
N PRO A 170 -31.34 20.74 10.47
CA PRO A 170 -32.79 20.77 10.62
C PRO A 170 -33.43 19.64 9.81
N GLY A 171 -34.42 18.95 10.41
CA GLY A 171 -35.04 17.77 9.82
C GLY A 171 -34.35 16.46 10.16
N ASN A 172 -34.89 15.36 9.64
CA ASN A 172 -34.35 14.01 9.87
C ASN A 172 -33.32 13.66 8.78
N ASN A 173 -32.08 14.17 8.91
CA ASN A 173 -31.01 13.93 7.95
C ASN A 173 -30.16 12.73 8.35
N LEU A 174 -29.87 11.86 7.39
CA LEU A 174 -28.91 10.75 7.53
C LEU A 174 -27.68 10.99 6.64
N LEU A 175 -26.51 10.82 7.20
CA LEU A 175 -25.29 10.62 6.43
C LEU A 175 -25.17 9.14 6.11
N ILE A 176 -25.31 8.79 4.85
CA ILE A 176 -25.22 7.42 4.35
C ILE A 176 -23.89 7.25 3.64
N ASN A 177 -23.10 6.25 4.06
CA ASN A 177 -21.86 5.86 3.41
C ASN A 177 -21.99 4.46 2.87
N VAL A 178 -21.74 4.27 1.60
CA VAL A 178 -21.77 2.97 0.95
C VAL A 178 -20.45 2.75 0.22
N THR A 179 -19.89 1.57 0.39
CA THR A 179 -18.74 1.09 -0.37
C THR A 179 -19.10 -0.23 -1.04
N VAL A 180 -18.91 -0.29 -2.35
CA VAL A 180 -19.03 -1.50 -3.15
C VAL A 180 -17.68 -1.84 -3.77
N VAL A 181 -17.45 -3.13 -4.04
CA VAL A 181 -16.24 -3.62 -4.72
C VAL A 181 -16.64 -4.63 -5.79
N GLY A 182 -15.87 -4.66 -6.86
CA GLY A 182 -16.03 -5.63 -7.93
C GLY A 182 -14.70 -5.88 -8.64
N ASP A 183 -14.60 -6.99 -9.34
CA ASP A 183 -13.40 -7.33 -10.10
C ASP A 183 -13.22 -6.39 -11.29
N LEU A 184 -11.97 -6.15 -11.67
CA LEU A 184 -11.68 -5.34 -12.85
C LEU A 184 -12.22 -6.05 -14.12
N LYS A 185 -12.97 -5.31 -14.93
CA LYS A 185 -13.43 -5.81 -16.23
C LYS A 185 -12.28 -5.79 -17.21
N TRP A 186 -11.74 -6.96 -17.54
CA TRP A 186 -10.73 -7.09 -18.59
C TRP A 186 -11.38 -6.93 -19.96
N SER A 187 -10.98 -5.93 -20.72
CA SER A 187 -11.28 -5.90 -22.16
C SER A 187 -10.27 -6.81 -22.86
N THR A 188 -10.69 -7.99 -23.29
CA THR A 188 -9.97 -8.73 -24.32
C THR A 188 -10.16 -7.96 -25.61
N ASN A 189 -9.25 -7.05 -25.95
CA ASN A 189 -9.13 -6.58 -27.32
C ASN A 189 -8.62 -7.77 -28.16
N ASN A 190 -9.53 -8.37 -28.91
CA ASN A 190 -9.19 -9.20 -30.05
C ASN A 190 -8.69 -8.31 -31.19
#